data_36f9727b123ed2418e0fc43c94d2e80c
#
_entry.id   36f9727b123ed2418e0fc43c94d2e80c
#
_cell.length_a   1.000
_cell.length_b   1.000
_cell.length_c   1.000
_cell.angle_alpha   90.00
_cell.angle_beta   90.00
_cell.angle_gamma   90.00
#
_symmetry.space_group_name_H-M   'P 1'
#
loop_
_entity.id
_entity.type
_entity.pdbx_description
1 polymer ?
#
loop_
_entity_poly.entity_id
_entity_poly.type
_entity_poly.pdbx_seq_one_letter_code
_entity_poly.pdbx_strand_id
1 'polypeptide(L)'
;MPAAKQSYYGTGRRKTSTARVHLIPGKGEITINHNTLEQYFGRKTSRMIVRQPLDVTNLHGKFDIVVNVKGGGTNGQAGAIRLGIARALVQFDETGAEKDASGQTLRKLLRAAGLLTRDARKVERKKYGLHGARKATQFSKR
;
A
#
# COMPACT_ATOMS: atom_id res chain seq x y z
N MET A 1 -21.78 18.77 19.35
CA MET A 1 -20.47 18.45 18.79
C MET A 1 -20.60 17.30 17.81
N PRO A 2 -20.11 17.42 16.58
CA PRO A 2 -20.10 16.26 15.70
C PRO A 2 -19.22 15.17 16.33
N ALA A 3 -19.76 13.96 16.42
CA ALA A 3 -19.00 12.82 16.89
C ALA A 3 -17.73 12.69 16.02
N ALA A 4 -16.59 12.56 16.66
CA ALA A 4 -15.34 12.32 15.95
C ALA A 4 -15.51 11.07 15.08
N LYS A 5 -15.38 11.23 13.76
CA LYS A 5 -15.46 10.08 12.86
C LYS A 5 -14.31 9.14 13.21
N GLN A 6 -14.66 7.92 13.57
CA GLN A 6 -13.66 6.90 13.85
C GLN A 6 -12.85 6.64 12.60
N SER A 7 -11.54 6.76 12.70
CA SER A 7 -10.63 6.50 11.59
C SER A 7 -9.56 5.50 12.00
N TYR A 8 -9.18 4.66 11.06
CA TYR A 8 -8.11 3.68 11.25
C TYR A 8 -6.92 4.10 10.40
N TYR A 9 -5.75 4.08 10.99
CA TYR A 9 -4.55 4.61 10.38
C TYR A 9 -3.55 3.50 10.05
N GLY A 10 -2.93 3.60 8.88
CA GLY A 10 -1.83 2.74 8.48
C GLY A 10 -0.79 3.51 7.69
N THR A 11 0.47 3.26 7.96
CA THR A 11 1.59 3.81 7.18
C THR A 11 2.17 2.73 6.31
N GLY A 12 2.27 3.00 5.00
CA GLY A 12 2.92 2.12 4.05
C GLY A 12 4.16 2.75 3.47
N ARG A 13 5.19 1.95 3.22
CA ARG A 13 6.44 2.39 2.60
C ARG A 13 6.89 1.38 1.56
N ARG A 14 7.35 1.88 0.43
CA ARG A 14 8.01 1.08 -0.59
C ARG A 14 9.00 1.95 -1.36
N LYS A 15 10.21 1.46 -1.60
CA LYS A 15 11.29 2.26 -2.19
C LYS A 15 11.48 3.53 -1.36
N THR A 16 11.38 4.71 -1.98
CA THR A 16 11.45 6.00 -1.28
C THR A 16 10.07 6.61 -1.02
N SER A 17 9.00 5.90 -1.37
CA SER A 17 7.62 6.37 -1.18
C SER A 17 7.13 6.10 0.23
N THR A 18 6.41 7.06 0.79
CA THR A 18 5.74 6.94 2.09
C THR A 18 4.28 7.32 1.92
N ALA A 19 3.38 6.45 2.34
CA ALA A 19 1.94 6.66 2.27
C ALA A 19 1.35 6.68 3.68
N ARG A 20 0.54 7.70 3.96
CA ARG A 20 -0.30 7.78 5.16
C ARG A 20 -1.72 7.47 4.74
N VAL A 21 -2.27 6.40 5.28
CA VAL A 21 -3.60 5.92 4.90
C VAL A 21 -4.54 6.04 6.08
N HIS A 22 -5.69 6.67 5.85
CA HIS A 22 -6.77 6.76 6.81
C HIS A 22 -7.99 6.03 6.23
N LEU A 23 -8.50 5.05 6.97
CA LEU A 23 -9.77 4.39 6.66
C LEU A 23 -10.87 5.02 7.50
N ILE A 24 -11.91 5.48 6.83
CA ILE A 24 -13.08 6.07 7.46
C ILE A 24 -14.30 5.27 6.99
N PRO A 25 -15.22 4.85 7.86
CA PRO A 25 -16.45 4.19 7.39
C PRO A 25 -17.18 5.07 6.39
N GLY A 26 -17.51 4.52 5.22
CA GLY A 26 -18.11 5.28 4.14
C GLY A 26 -18.56 4.42 2.97
N LYS A 27 -18.50 4.99 1.78
CA LYS A 27 -19.10 4.42 0.56
C LYS A 27 -18.09 3.69 -0.35
N GLY A 28 -16.81 3.81 -0.10
CA GLY A 28 -15.78 3.17 -0.90
C GLY A 28 -14.98 4.09 -1.80
N GLU A 29 -14.99 5.38 -1.55
CA GLU A 29 -14.18 6.35 -2.29
C GLU A 29 -12.72 6.30 -1.86
N ILE A 30 -11.82 6.30 -2.84
CA ILE A 30 -10.37 6.36 -2.60
C ILE A 30 -9.87 7.72 -3.09
N THR A 31 -9.35 8.52 -2.18
CA THR A 31 -8.80 9.84 -2.46
C THR A 31 -7.30 9.84 -2.16
N ILE A 32 -6.49 10.18 -3.15
CA ILE A 32 -5.03 10.21 -3.03
C ILE A 32 -4.56 11.63 -3.32
N ASN A 33 -3.96 12.29 -2.33
CA ASN A 33 -3.48 13.67 -2.43
C ASN A 33 -4.54 14.61 -3.05
N HIS A 34 -5.79 14.51 -2.59
CA HIS A 34 -6.94 15.28 -3.05
C HIS A 34 -7.44 14.95 -4.46
N ASN A 35 -6.94 13.88 -5.07
CA ASN A 35 -7.37 13.40 -6.39
C ASN A 35 -8.04 12.04 -6.26
N THR A 36 -8.91 11.68 -7.21
CA THR A 36 -9.47 10.33 -7.25
C THR A 36 -8.39 9.33 -7.64
N LEU A 37 -8.66 8.05 -7.38
CA LEU A 37 -7.72 6.97 -7.73
C LEU A 37 -7.42 6.96 -9.24
N GLU A 38 -8.43 7.17 -10.07
CA GLU A 38 -8.30 7.19 -11.53
C GLU A 38 -7.51 8.40 -12.03
N GLN A 39 -7.66 9.54 -11.37
CA GLN A 39 -6.91 10.76 -11.71
C GLN A 39 -5.45 10.68 -11.29
N TYR A 40 -5.18 10.07 -10.14
CA TYR A 40 -3.82 9.98 -9.61
C TYR A 40 -3.01 8.90 -10.30
N PHE A 41 -3.58 7.70 -10.49
CA PHE A 41 -2.94 6.59 -11.19
C PHE A 41 -3.63 6.36 -12.53
N GLY A 42 -2.97 6.75 -13.62
CA GLY A 42 -3.46 6.51 -14.97
C GLY A 42 -3.38 5.05 -15.41
N ARG A 43 -2.48 4.26 -14.82
CA ARG A 43 -2.30 2.84 -15.18
C ARG A 43 -3.26 1.95 -14.41
N LYS A 44 -3.92 1.06 -15.14
CA LYS A 44 -4.84 0.06 -14.53
C LYS A 44 -4.14 -0.86 -13.53
N THR A 45 -2.89 -1.23 -13.81
CA THR A 45 -2.09 -2.09 -12.92
C THR A 45 -1.83 -1.43 -11.57
N SER A 46 -1.53 -0.14 -11.54
CA SER A 46 -1.32 0.61 -10.29
C SER A 46 -2.61 0.70 -9.48
N ARG A 47 -3.73 0.95 -10.13
CA ARG A 47 -5.05 0.99 -9.48
C ARG A 47 -5.42 -0.38 -8.90
N MET A 48 -5.13 -1.45 -9.62
CA MET A 48 -5.36 -2.82 -9.16
C MET A 48 -4.53 -3.15 -7.92
N ILE A 49 -3.26 -2.73 -7.88
CA ILE A 49 -2.39 -2.92 -6.73
C ILE A 49 -2.96 -2.22 -5.50
N VAL A 50 -3.44 -0.99 -5.64
CA VAL A 50 -4.03 -0.23 -4.53
C VAL A 50 -5.29 -0.92 -3.99
N ARG A 51 -6.12 -1.50 -4.86
CA ARG A 51 -7.36 -2.17 -4.47
C ARG A 51 -7.16 -3.58 -3.94
N GLN A 52 -6.01 -4.17 -4.14
CA GLN A 52 -5.75 -5.58 -3.80
C GLN A 52 -6.07 -5.94 -2.34
N PRO A 53 -5.72 -5.15 -1.32
CA PRO A 53 -6.10 -5.47 0.06
C PRO A 53 -7.62 -5.52 0.28
N LEU A 54 -8.36 -4.67 -0.40
CA LEU A 54 -9.82 -4.66 -0.33
C LEU A 54 -10.43 -5.86 -1.03
N ASP A 55 -9.83 -6.29 -2.15
CA ASP A 55 -10.26 -7.49 -2.88
C ASP A 55 -10.09 -8.76 -2.04
N VAL A 56 -8.95 -8.90 -1.39
CA VAL A 56 -8.63 -10.06 -0.55
C VAL A 56 -9.57 -10.16 0.67
N THR A 57 -9.94 -9.02 1.25
CA THR A 57 -10.77 -8.97 2.44
C THR A 57 -12.26 -8.79 2.14
N ASN A 58 -12.64 -8.60 0.88
CA ASN A 58 -14.02 -8.33 0.44
C ASN A 58 -14.66 -7.13 1.16
N LEU A 59 -13.87 -6.10 1.42
CA LEU A 59 -14.33 -4.89 2.12
C LEU A 59 -14.53 -3.69 1.17
N HIS A 60 -14.75 -3.95 -0.11
CA HIS A 60 -15.12 -2.90 -1.05
C HIS A 60 -16.42 -2.21 -0.63
N GLY A 61 -16.43 -0.90 -0.69
CA GLY A 61 -17.63 -0.11 -0.40
C GLY A 61 -17.90 0.12 1.08
N LYS A 62 -17.13 -0.43 1.99
CA LYS A 62 -17.31 -0.23 3.44
C LYS A 62 -16.52 0.96 3.99
N PHE A 63 -15.44 1.35 3.34
CA PHE A 63 -14.56 2.40 3.83
C PHE A 63 -14.27 3.42 2.75
N ASP A 64 -14.24 4.69 3.16
CA ASP A 64 -13.60 5.75 2.39
C ASP A 64 -12.12 5.79 2.79
N ILE A 65 -11.25 5.85 1.81
CA ILE A 65 -9.81 5.81 2.02
C ILE A 65 -9.22 7.16 1.63
N VAL A 66 -8.61 7.82 2.59
CA VAL A 66 -7.89 9.07 2.37
C VAL A 66 -6.40 8.79 2.50
N VAL A 67 -5.65 9.10 1.44
CA VAL A 67 -4.23 8.81 1.37
C VAL A 67 -3.44 10.09 1.12
N ASN A 68 -2.39 10.29 1.91
CA ASN A 68 -1.35 11.26 1.63
C ASN A 68 -0.07 10.48 1.31
N VAL A 69 0.40 10.59 0.09
CA VAL A 69 1.60 9.89 -0.37
C VAL A 69 2.61 10.88 -0.94
N LYS A 70 3.88 10.62 -0.67
CA LYS A 70 4.97 11.44 -1.19
C LYS A 70 6.21 10.60 -1.44
N GLY A 71 7.04 11.09 -2.34
CA GLY A 71 8.31 10.45 -2.68
C GLY A 71 8.15 9.30 -3.66
N GLY A 72 9.23 8.91 -4.28
CA GLY A 72 9.29 7.79 -5.22
C GLY A 72 8.52 8.01 -6.52
N GLY A 73 8.36 6.93 -7.26
CA GLY A 73 7.59 6.90 -8.51
C GLY A 73 6.23 6.25 -8.33
N THR A 74 5.45 6.16 -9.41
CA THR A 74 4.09 5.63 -9.39
C THR A 74 4.01 4.20 -8.84
N ASN A 75 4.93 3.32 -9.24
CA ASN A 75 4.94 1.93 -8.76
C ASN A 75 5.25 1.85 -7.27
N GLY A 76 6.23 2.62 -6.80
CA GLY A 76 6.57 2.70 -5.38
C GLY A 76 5.43 3.25 -4.55
N GLN A 77 4.77 4.30 -5.04
CA GLN A 77 3.61 4.89 -4.37
C GLN A 77 2.43 3.92 -4.29
N ALA A 78 2.11 3.21 -5.37
CA ALA A 78 1.05 2.21 -5.37
C ALA A 78 1.33 1.09 -4.36
N GLY A 79 2.56 0.59 -4.30
CA GLY A 79 2.97 -0.42 -3.32
C GLY A 79 2.93 0.09 -1.88
N ALA A 80 3.33 1.34 -1.66
CA ALA A 80 3.27 1.98 -0.34
C ALA A 80 1.83 2.14 0.13
N ILE A 81 0.93 2.56 -0.75
CA ILE A 81 -0.50 2.70 -0.45
C ILE A 81 -1.11 1.34 -0.13
N ARG A 82 -0.79 0.31 -0.91
CA ARG A 82 -1.25 -1.06 -0.66
C ARG A 82 -0.88 -1.53 0.75
N LEU A 83 0.37 -1.37 1.13
CA LEU A 83 0.84 -1.74 2.47
C LEU A 83 0.14 -0.92 3.56
N GLY A 84 -0.05 0.38 3.34
CA GLY A 84 -0.75 1.25 4.28
C GLY A 84 -2.21 0.85 4.48
N ILE A 85 -2.92 0.53 3.40
CA ILE A 85 -4.31 0.04 3.47
C ILE A 85 -4.37 -1.28 4.25
N ALA A 86 -3.47 -2.22 3.96
CA ALA A 86 -3.42 -3.50 4.66
C ALA A 86 -3.20 -3.31 6.16
N ARG A 87 -2.28 -2.44 6.55
CA ARG A 87 -2.02 -2.13 7.97
C ARG A 87 -3.19 -1.43 8.65
N ALA A 88 -3.87 -0.54 7.95
CA ALA A 88 -5.08 0.12 8.48
C ALA A 88 -6.23 -0.88 8.67
N LEU A 89 -6.39 -1.84 7.77
CA LEU A 89 -7.37 -2.91 7.90
C LEU A 89 -7.06 -3.82 9.11
N VAL A 90 -5.79 -4.09 9.37
CA VAL A 90 -5.37 -4.84 10.57
C VAL A 90 -5.74 -4.07 11.84
N GLN A 91 -5.53 -2.76 11.86
CA GLN A 91 -5.93 -1.93 12.99
C GLN A 91 -7.45 -1.97 13.19
N PHE A 92 -8.23 -1.93 12.12
CA PHE A 92 -9.68 -2.08 12.17
C PHE A 92 -10.07 -3.43 12.77
N ASP A 93 -9.43 -4.52 12.36
CA ASP A 93 -9.69 -5.86 12.85
C ASP A 93 -9.37 -6.01 14.35
N GLU A 94 -8.29 -5.39 14.80
CA GLU A 94 -7.86 -5.44 16.21
C GLU A 94 -8.77 -4.61 17.13
N THR A 95 -9.29 -3.49 16.66
CA THR A 95 -10.17 -2.60 17.44
C THR A 95 -11.64 -2.90 17.26
N GLY A 96 -12.03 -3.54 16.15
CA GLY A 96 -13.40 -3.88 15.81
C GLY A 96 -13.74 -5.33 16.12
N ALA A 97 -14.95 -5.58 16.56
CA ALA A 97 -15.40 -6.90 16.98
C ALA A 97 -15.98 -7.76 15.85
N GLU A 98 -15.85 -7.35 14.60
CA GLU A 98 -16.36 -8.13 13.47
C GLU A 98 -15.35 -9.22 13.07
N LYS A 99 -15.49 -10.37 13.71
CA LYS A 99 -14.85 -11.59 13.22
C LYS A 99 -15.78 -12.24 12.21
N ASP A 100 -15.24 -12.56 11.04
CA ASP A 100 -15.99 -13.36 10.08
C ASP A 100 -16.45 -14.68 10.73
N ALA A 101 -17.62 -15.18 10.31
CA ALA A 101 -18.18 -16.42 10.83
C ALA A 101 -17.26 -17.63 10.69
N SER A 102 -16.22 -17.56 9.86
CA SER A 102 -15.20 -18.57 9.67
C SER A 102 -14.05 -18.52 10.68
N GLY A 103 -14.04 -17.53 11.59
CA GLY A 103 -12.95 -17.34 12.55
C GLY A 103 -11.63 -16.86 11.94
N GLN A 104 -11.64 -16.51 10.65
CA GLN A 104 -10.47 -15.95 9.99
C GLN A 104 -10.40 -14.44 10.26
N THR A 105 -9.30 -14.00 10.83
CA THR A 105 -9.02 -12.59 11.02
C THR A 105 -8.56 -11.96 9.69
N LEU A 106 -8.85 -10.67 9.49
CA LEU A 106 -8.34 -9.93 8.33
C LEU A 106 -6.82 -10.02 8.23
N ARG A 107 -6.16 -10.02 9.38
CA ARG A 107 -4.70 -10.16 9.46
C ARG A 107 -4.22 -11.47 8.83
N LYS A 108 -4.89 -12.59 9.08
CA LYS A 108 -4.55 -13.88 8.46
C LYS A 108 -4.71 -13.85 6.95
N LEU A 109 -5.81 -13.31 6.47
CA LEU A 109 -6.08 -13.18 5.04
C LEU A 109 -5.02 -12.32 4.33
N LEU A 110 -4.72 -11.17 4.90
CA LEU A 110 -3.73 -10.25 4.34
C LEU A 110 -2.32 -10.82 4.37
N ARG A 111 -1.98 -11.52 5.45
CA ARG A 111 -0.67 -12.16 5.58
C ARG A 111 -0.51 -13.32 4.60
N ALA A 112 -1.53 -14.12 4.40
CA ALA A 112 -1.52 -15.21 3.42
C ALA A 112 -1.34 -14.70 1.99
N ALA A 113 -1.91 -13.52 1.68
CA ALA A 113 -1.74 -12.87 0.38
C ALA A 113 -0.39 -12.11 0.24
N GLY A 114 0.42 -12.04 1.30
CA GLY A 114 1.70 -11.33 1.30
C GLY A 114 1.60 -9.81 1.34
N LEU A 115 0.47 -9.25 1.75
CA LEU A 115 0.22 -7.81 1.72
C LEU A 115 0.69 -7.06 2.96
N LEU A 116 1.04 -7.77 4.04
CA LEU A 116 1.53 -7.15 5.28
C LEU A 116 3.05 -7.02 5.33
N THR A 117 3.77 -7.64 4.42
CA THR A 117 5.22 -7.60 4.37
C THR A 117 5.69 -6.43 3.51
N ARG A 118 6.57 -5.60 4.08
CA ARG A 118 7.19 -4.54 3.30
C ARG A 118 8.18 -5.13 2.30
N ASP A 119 8.09 -4.71 1.05
CA ASP A 119 9.10 -5.00 0.04
C ASP A 119 10.32 -4.11 0.30
N ALA A 120 11.41 -4.72 0.74
CA ALA A 120 12.64 -4.00 1.09
C ALA A 120 13.50 -3.63 -0.12
N ARG A 121 13.14 -4.08 -1.32
CA ARG A 121 13.93 -3.80 -2.53
C ARG A 121 13.94 -2.30 -2.84
N LYS A 122 15.12 -1.79 -3.06
CA LYS A 122 15.34 -0.41 -3.51
C LYS A 122 16.53 -0.36 -4.44
N VAL A 123 16.72 0.76 -5.12
CA VAL A 123 17.87 0.93 -6.03
C VAL A 123 19.15 0.71 -5.26
N GLU A 124 19.95 -0.23 -5.73
CA GLU A 124 21.23 -0.54 -5.14
C GLU A 124 22.26 0.54 -5.53
N ARG A 125 23.09 0.91 -4.56
CA ARG A 125 24.12 1.94 -4.75
C ARG A 125 25.17 1.49 -5.77
N LYS A 126 25.63 2.41 -6.60
CA LYS A 126 26.80 2.18 -7.47
C LYS A 126 28.02 1.86 -6.60
N LYS A 127 28.82 0.89 -7.01
CA LYS A 127 30.06 0.51 -6.33
C LYS A 127 31.26 0.97 -7.13
N TYR A 128 32.40 1.12 -6.46
CA TYR A 128 33.66 1.47 -7.10
C TYR A 128 34.10 0.38 -8.08
N GLY A 129 34.75 0.77 -9.16
CA GLY A 129 35.21 -0.16 -10.19
C GLY A 129 34.12 -0.71 -11.11
N LEU A 130 32.84 -0.33 -10.90
CA LEU A 130 31.70 -0.76 -11.70
C LEU A 130 30.99 0.44 -12.32
N HIS A 131 30.32 0.21 -13.44
CA HIS A 131 29.52 1.27 -14.10
C HIS A 131 28.17 1.51 -13.42
N GLY A 132 27.69 0.56 -12.64
CA GLY A 132 26.46 0.66 -11.86
C GLY A 132 26.63 -0.11 -10.55
N ALA A 133 25.53 -0.58 -9.96
CA ALA A 133 25.58 -1.36 -8.72
C ALA A 133 26.39 -2.65 -8.91
N ARG A 134 26.15 -3.34 -10.03
CA ARG A 134 26.78 -4.63 -10.37
C ARG A 134 27.26 -4.69 -11.81
N LYS A 135 26.97 -3.69 -12.61
CA LYS A 135 27.35 -3.66 -14.03
C LYS A 135 28.87 -3.46 -14.14
N ALA A 136 29.56 -4.51 -14.52
CA ALA A 136 30.98 -4.49 -14.72
C ALA A 136 31.35 -4.05 -16.14
N THR A 137 32.61 -3.60 -16.30
CA THR A 137 33.22 -3.38 -17.62
C THR A 137 33.30 -4.71 -18.36
N GLN A 138 32.96 -4.71 -19.65
CA GLN A 138 33.05 -5.90 -20.46
C GLN A 138 34.54 -6.34 -20.58
N PHE A 139 34.81 -7.58 -20.22
CA PHE A 139 36.13 -8.15 -20.37
C PHE A 139 36.35 -8.58 -21.83
N SER A 140 37.43 -8.11 -22.43
CA SER A 140 37.82 -8.50 -23.77
C SER A 140 39.12 -9.35 -23.69
N LYS A 141 39.10 -10.52 -24.31
CA LYS A 141 40.21 -11.48 -24.29
C LYS A 141 41.41 -11.10 -25.18
N ARG A 142 41.48 -9.92 -25.72
CA ARG A 142 42.61 -9.48 -26.53
C ARG A 142 43.26 -8.23 -25.97
#